data_5603d52993d8fdd2c2e73ebf034dddab
#
_entry.id   5603d52993d8fdd2c2e73ebf034dddab
#
_cell.length_a   1.000
_cell.length_b   1.000
_cell.length_c   1.000
_cell.angle_alpha   90.00
_cell.angle_beta   90.00
_cell.angle_gamma   90.00
#
_symmetry.space_group_name_H-M   'P 1'
#
loop_
_entity.id
_entity.type
_entity.pdbx_description
1 polymer ?
#
loop_
_entity_poly.entity_id
_entity_poly.type
_entity_poly.pdbx_seq_one_letter_code
_entity_poly.pdbx_strand_id
1 'polypeptide(L)'
;PPEHVLFILATTELHKVPATILSRCQRFDFRRIGAEDISRRLLDVAAGEGIALTEGAARLIARLADGAMRDALSMLDRAAAAGAVDEKTVTAALGVMGQDDGIRLAEHLKTGDLAAAVGLLDEYYNAGRDLASVYDQMLGLIRDALLVKTSKTDVSVLISPAYSVKTLQALCDGLASSTLIAWSRIISDSLDHMRTAANRRVEAELCAVRLCSLGADSY
;
A
#
# COMPACT_ATOMS: atom_id res chain seq x y z
N PRO A 1 -12.99 -32.19 -26.41
CA PRO A 1 -11.79 -31.99 -27.19
C PRO A 1 -11.33 -33.32 -27.79
N PRO A 2 -10.63 -33.31 -28.95
CA PRO A 2 -9.97 -34.49 -29.46
C PRO A 2 -9.01 -35.07 -28.41
N GLU A 3 -8.76 -36.39 -28.46
CA GLU A 3 -7.94 -37.12 -27.46
C GLU A 3 -6.51 -36.52 -27.28
N HIS A 4 -5.98 -35.90 -28.32
CA HIS A 4 -4.65 -35.31 -28.34
C HIS A 4 -4.63 -33.80 -27.96
N VAL A 5 -5.76 -33.20 -27.54
CA VAL A 5 -5.87 -31.76 -27.21
C VAL A 5 -6.20 -31.56 -25.74
N LEU A 6 -5.35 -30.82 -25.04
CA LEU A 6 -5.57 -30.36 -23.68
C LEU A 6 -5.84 -28.86 -23.69
N PHE A 7 -6.95 -28.43 -23.06
CA PHE A 7 -7.25 -27.01 -22.82
C PHE A 7 -6.83 -26.61 -21.40
N ILE A 8 -6.04 -25.56 -21.30
CA ILE A 8 -5.69 -24.91 -20.03
C ILE A 8 -6.28 -23.53 -20.06
N LEU A 9 -7.20 -23.23 -19.13
CA LEU A 9 -7.85 -21.95 -18.97
C LEU A 9 -7.35 -21.33 -17.65
N ALA A 10 -6.83 -20.09 -17.72
CA ALA A 10 -6.40 -19.35 -16.56
C ALA A 10 -7.16 -18.01 -16.50
N THR A 11 -7.82 -17.72 -15.38
CA THR A 11 -8.58 -16.48 -15.17
C THR A 11 -8.63 -16.12 -13.70
N THR A 12 -8.68 -14.82 -13.41
CA THR A 12 -9.01 -14.28 -12.09
C THR A 12 -10.52 -14.09 -11.91
N GLU A 13 -11.30 -14.20 -12.98
CA GLU A 13 -12.74 -13.91 -13.02
C GLU A 13 -13.54 -15.17 -13.37
N LEU A 14 -13.58 -16.10 -12.44
CA LEU A 14 -14.27 -17.39 -12.62
C LEU A 14 -15.75 -17.21 -13.03
N HIS A 15 -16.41 -16.16 -12.53
CA HIS A 15 -17.82 -15.89 -12.79
C HIS A 15 -18.10 -15.52 -14.28
N LYS A 16 -17.08 -15.12 -15.04
CA LYS A 16 -17.19 -14.86 -16.48
C LYS A 16 -17.07 -16.11 -17.34
N VAL A 17 -16.63 -17.24 -16.76
CA VAL A 17 -16.51 -18.51 -17.50
C VAL A 17 -17.87 -19.23 -17.51
N PRO A 18 -18.41 -19.60 -18.70
CA PRO A 18 -19.68 -20.28 -18.79
C PRO A 18 -19.72 -21.58 -17.99
N ALA A 19 -20.84 -21.85 -17.32
CA ALA A 19 -21.03 -23.04 -16.50
C ALA A 19 -20.84 -24.35 -17.30
N THR A 20 -21.15 -24.34 -18.59
CA THR A 20 -20.94 -25.47 -19.51
C THR A 20 -19.47 -25.84 -19.69
N ILE A 21 -18.56 -24.88 -19.55
CA ILE A 21 -17.10 -25.10 -19.57
C ILE A 21 -16.64 -25.54 -18.21
N LEU A 22 -17.04 -24.84 -17.15
CA LEU A 22 -16.65 -25.17 -15.77
C LEU A 22 -17.00 -26.59 -15.38
N SER A 23 -18.16 -27.11 -15.82
CA SER A 23 -18.60 -28.48 -15.51
C SER A 23 -17.75 -29.59 -16.18
N ARG A 24 -16.88 -29.23 -17.13
CA ARG A 24 -16.01 -30.14 -17.89
C ARG A 24 -14.53 -29.92 -17.61
N CYS A 25 -14.18 -28.99 -16.71
CA CYS A 25 -12.82 -28.68 -16.38
C CYS A 25 -12.51 -29.11 -14.95
N GLN A 26 -11.29 -29.62 -14.73
CA GLN A 26 -10.74 -29.74 -13.40
C GLN A 26 -10.29 -28.35 -12.96
N ARG A 27 -10.70 -27.92 -11.75
CA ARG A 27 -10.39 -26.62 -11.19
C ARG A 27 -9.22 -26.71 -10.23
N PHE A 28 -8.28 -25.74 -10.37
CA PHE A 28 -7.15 -25.53 -9.48
C PHE A 28 -7.16 -24.07 -9.01
N ASP A 29 -7.34 -23.86 -7.71
CA ASP A 29 -7.34 -22.53 -7.12
C ASP A 29 -5.93 -22.16 -6.68
N PHE A 30 -5.38 -21.09 -7.26
CA PHE A 30 -4.11 -20.51 -6.84
C PHE A 30 -4.34 -19.48 -5.74
N ARG A 31 -3.54 -19.59 -4.68
CA ARG A 31 -3.58 -18.68 -3.53
C ARG A 31 -2.48 -17.62 -3.66
N ARG A 32 -2.63 -16.52 -2.93
CA ARG A 32 -1.57 -15.52 -2.76
C ARG A 32 -0.36 -16.17 -2.09
N ILE A 33 0.84 -15.79 -2.53
CA ILE A 33 2.09 -16.28 -1.96
C ILE A 33 2.38 -15.49 -0.70
N GLY A 34 2.85 -16.15 0.37
CA GLY A 34 3.22 -15.48 1.62
C GLY A 34 4.37 -14.49 1.43
N ALA A 35 4.34 -13.37 2.15
CA ALA A 35 5.37 -12.34 2.03
C ALA A 35 6.78 -12.86 2.36
N GLU A 36 6.91 -13.81 3.29
CA GLU A 36 8.21 -14.44 3.61
C GLU A 36 8.75 -15.27 2.45
N ASP A 37 7.89 -16.03 1.76
CA ASP A 37 8.30 -16.83 0.61
C ASP A 37 8.68 -15.95 -0.58
N ILE A 38 7.95 -14.83 -0.80
CA ILE A 38 8.31 -13.83 -1.79
C ILE A 38 9.66 -13.21 -1.44
N SER A 39 9.85 -12.76 -0.20
CA SER A 39 11.11 -12.14 0.26
C SER A 39 12.29 -13.07 0.06
N ARG A 40 12.16 -14.34 0.44
CA ARG A 40 13.19 -15.37 0.24
C ARG A 40 13.51 -15.53 -1.25
N ARG A 41 12.47 -15.63 -2.09
CA ARG A 41 12.67 -15.77 -3.54
C ARG A 41 13.33 -14.56 -4.18
N LEU A 42 13.01 -13.33 -3.71
CA LEU A 42 13.68 -12.11 -4.17
C LEU A 42 15.18 -12.12 -3.84
N LEU A 43 15.55 -12.56 -2.63
CA LEU A 43 16.96 -12.69 -2.23
C LEU A 43 17.69 -13.72 -3.07
N ASP A 44 17.08 -14.88 -3.36
CA ASP A 44 17.66 -15.90 -4.23
C ASP A 44 17.89 -15.38 -5.65
N VAL A 45 16.90 -14.68 -6.23
CA VAL A 45 17.02 -14.09 -7.56
C VAL A 45 18.09 -13.01 -7.58
N ALA A 46 18.08 -12.10 -6.61
CA ALA A 46 19.06 -11.04 -6.50
C ALA A 46 20.50 -11.57 -6.40
N ALA A 47 20.72 -12.64 -5.62
CA ALA A 47 22.02 -13.32 -5.52
C ALA A 47 22.45 -13.92 -6.86
N GLY A 48 21.52 -14.52 -7.63
CA GLY A 48 21.79 -15.09 -8.96
C GLY A 48 22.11 -14.04 -10.02
N GLU A 49 21.48 -12.87 -9.94
CA GLU A 49 21.65 -11.75 -10.88
C GLU A 49 22.74 -10.76 -10.43
N GLY A 50 23.39 -10.98 -9.28
CA GLY A 50 24.43 -10.09 -8.74
C GLY A 50 23.88 -8.74 -8.24
N ILE A 51 22.60 -8.67 -7.88
CA ILE A 51 21.95 -7.49 -7.32
C ILE A 51 22.20 -7.43 -5.82
N ALA A 52 22.75 -6.33 -5.32
CA ALA A 52 22.94 -6.10 -3.88
C ALA A 52 21.57 -5.70 -3.25
N LEU A 53 20.81 -6.70 -2.77
CA LEU A 53 19.49 -6.53 -2.15
C LEU A 53 19.59 -6.74 -0.64
N THR A 54 19.14 -5.76 0.16
CA THR A 54 19.03 -5.93 1.61
C THR A 54 17.78 -6.76 1.99
N GLU A 55 17.85 -7.46 3.13
CA GLU A 55 16.68 -8.20 3.62
C GLU A 55 15.48 -7.30 3.92
N GLY A 56 15.71 -6.06 4.40
CA GLY A 56 14.66 -5.08 4.65
C GLY A 56 13.95 -4.69 3.37
N ALA A 57 14.72 -4.40 2.30
CA ALA A 57 14.18 -4.10 0.97
C ALA A 57 13.40 -5.29 0.38
N ALA A 58 13.91 -6.52 0.51
CA ALA A 58 13.21 -7.72 0.05
C ALA A 58 11.85 -7.89 0.76
N ARG A 59 11.82 -7.69 2.08
CA ARG A 59 10.57 -7.72 2.86
C ARG A 59 9.62 -6.60 2.47
N LEU A 60 10.12 -5.40 2.21
CA LEU A 60 9.31 -4.27 1.77
C LEU A 60 8.65 -4.57 0.41
N ILE A 61 9.42 -4.99 -0.58
CA ILE A 61 8.92 -5.39 -1.90
C ILE A 61 7.88 -6.52 -1.78
N ALA A 62 8.16 -7.55 -0.96
CA ALA A 62 7.26 -8.69 -0.78
C ALA A 62 5.89 -8.28 -0.23
N ARG A 63 5.84 -7.31 0.67
CA ARG A 63 4.59 -6.77 1.21
C ARG A 63 3.85 -5.91 0.18
N LEU A 64 4.57 -5.05 -0.55
CA LEU A 64 3.98 -4.21 -1.60
C LEU A 64 3.39 -5.04 -2.75
N ALA A 65 3.99 -6.19 -3.04
CA ALA A 65 3.52 -7.11 -4.08
C ALA A 65 2.25 -7.90 -3.71
N ASP A 66 1.81 -7.86 -2.44
CA ASP A 66 0.54 -8.43 -1.95
C ASP A 66 0.27 -9.84 -2.49
N GLY A 67 1.27 -10.71 -2.43
CA GLY A 67 1.15 -12.12 -2.82
C GLY A 67 1.35 -12.40 -4.30
N ALA A 68 1.70 -11.41 -5.13
CA ALA A 68 1.95 -11.55 -6.57
C ALA A 68 3.46 -11.58 -6.88
N MET A 69 4.02 -12.74 -7.16
CA MET A 69 5.46 -12.91 -7.45
C MET A 69 5.92 -12.11 -8.66
N ARG A 70 5.09 -12.01 -9.72
CA ARG A 70 5.43 -11.23 -10.92
C ARG A 70 5.62 -9.75 -10.58
N ASP A 71 4.73 -9.20 -9.77
CA ASP A 71 4.80 -7.80 -9.36
C ASP A 71 6.01 -7.56 -8.47
N ALA A 72 6.32 -8.50 -7.56
CA ALA A 72 7.51 -8.45 -6.72
C ALA A 72 8.81 -8.40 -7.55
N LEU A 73 8.94 -9.25 -8.56
CA LEU A 73 10.10 -9.27 -9.45
C LEU A 73 10.19 -7.98 -10.28
N SER A 74 9.07 -7.49 -10.80
CA SER A 74 9.03 -6.21 -11.54
C SER A 74 9.40 -5.01 -10.65
N MET A 75 9.03 -5.02 -9.38
CA MET A 75 9.43 -4.01 -8.40
C MET A 75 10.93 -4.09 -8.10
N LEU A 76 11.49 -5.31 -7.97
CA LEU A 76 12.94 -5.52 -7.79
C LEU A 76 13.71 -4.97 -9.00
N ASP A 77 13.30 -5.30 -10.22
CA ASP A 77 13.96 -4.82 -11.45
C ASP A 77 13.98 -3.29 -11.51
N ARG A 78 12.86 -2.64 -11.17
CA ARG A 78 12.78 -1.18 -11.14
C ARG A 78 13.71 -0.57 -10.08
N ALA A 79 13.77 -1.17 -8.90
CA ALA A 79 14.63 -0.69 -7.83
C ALA A 79 16.13 -0.93 -8.15
N ALA A 80 16.46 -2.07 -8.76
CA ALA A 80 17.83 -2.44 -9.14
C ALA A 80 18.42 -1.54 -10.23
N ALA A 81 17.61 -0.89 -11.05
CA ALA A 81 18.07 0.09 -12.05
C ALA A 81 18.85 1.27 -11.43
N ALA A 82 18.65 1.55 -10.14
CA ALA A 82 19.36 2.60 -9.39
C ALA A 82 20.66 2.11 -8.71
N GLY A 83 21.00 0.82 -8.79
CA GLY A 83 22.17 0.21 -8.16
C GLY A 83 21.82 -0.69 -6.97
N ALA A 84 22.48 -0.49 -5.82
CA ALA A 84 22.17 -1.27 -4.61
C ALA A 84 20.75 -1.01 -4.11
N VAL A 85 20.05 -2.09 -3.76
CA VAL A 85 18.62 -2.07 -3.40
C VAL A 85 18.47 -2.15 -1.89
N ASP A 86 18.34 -1.00 -1.25
CA ASP A 86 17.94 -0.86 0.14
C ASP A 86 16.49 -0.33 0.23
N GLU A 87 15.94 -0.18 1.43
CA GLU A 87 14.57 0.30 1.64
C GLU A 87 14.34 1.71 1.08
N LYS A 88 15.36 2.57 1.11
CA LYS A 88 15.27 3.93 0.58
C LYS A 88 15.20 3.91 -0.95
N THR A 89 16.02 3.09 -1.58
CA THR A 89 16.01 2.90 -3.04
C THR A 89 14.67 2.34 -3.50
N VAL A 90 14.12 1.33 -2.81
CA VAL A 90 12.78 0.79 -3.09
C VAL A 90 11.72 1.87 -2.97
N THR A 91 11.72 2.63 -1.87
CA THR A 91 10.77 3.71 -1.62
C THR A 91 10.81 4.77 -2.73
N ALA A 92 12.01 5.20 -3.13
CA ALA A 92 12.19 6.19 -4.19
C ALA A 92 11.77 5.64 -5.56
N ALA A 93 12.21 4.42 -5.93
CA ALA A 93 11.94 3.83 -7.25
C ALA A 93 10.45 3.49 -7.46
N LEU A 94 9.73 3.11 -6.40
CA LEU A 94 8.34 2.73 -6.47
C LEU A 94 7.37 3.89 -6.15
N GLY A 95 7.87 5.04 -5.71
CA GLY A 95 7.04 6.17 -5.30
C GLY A 95 6.23 5.90 -4.03
N VAL A 96 6.71 4.94 -3.21
CA VAL A 96 6.06 4.58 -1.94
C VAL A 96 6.39 5.65 -0.90
N MET A 97 5.43 5.97 -0.06
CA MET A 97 5.63 6.90 1.04
C MET A 97 6.63 6.33 2.05
N GLY A 98 7.65 7.10 2.41
CA GLY A 98 8.60 6.71 3.45
C GLY A 98 7.93 6.56 4.82
N GLN A 99 8.59 5.80 5.70
CA GLN A 99 8.06 5.54 7.04
C GLN A 99 7.76 6.83 7.82
N ASP A 100 8.67 7.79 7.74
CA ASP A 100 8.54 9.08 8.44
C ASP A 100 7.50 9.99 7.77
N ASP A 101 7.37 9.92 6.45
CA ASP A 101 6.49 10.79 5.68
C ASP A 101 5.01 10.56 6.02
N GLY A 102 4.59 9.29 6.13
CA GLY A 102 3.21 8.94 6.47
C GLY A 102 2.82 9.36 7.88
N ILE A 103 3.74 9.21 8.83
CA ILE A 103 3.52 9.67 10.20
C ILE A 103 3.48 11.20 10.25
N ARG A 104 4.41 11.90 9.58
CA ARG A 104 4.41 13.37 9.52
C ARG A 104 3.09 13.91 8.97
N LEU A 105 2.60 13.35 7.86
CA LEU A 105 1.32 13.77 7.29
C LEU A 105 0.18 13.52 8.28
N ALA A 106 0.11 12.32 8.88
CA ALA A 106 -0.91 11.99 9.87
C ALA A 106 -0.88 12.89 11.10
N GLU A 107 0.30 13.29 11.58
CA GLU A 107 0.47 14.21 12.71
C GLU A 107 -0.04 15.63 12.37
N HIS A 108 0.28 16.15 11.18
CA HIS A 108 -0.25 17.46 10.73
C HIS A 108 -1.79 17.42 10.60
N LEU A 109 -2.34 16.32 10.09
CA LEU A 109 -3.80 16.15 10.01
C LEU A 109 -4.43 16.05 11.39
N LYS A 110 -3.79 15.35 12.33
CA LYS A 110 -4.24 15.20 13.72
C LYS A 110 -4.28 16.53 14.46
N THR A 111 -3.26 17.35 14.29
CA THR A 111 -3.16 18.66 14.94
C THR A 111 -3.98 19.75 14.23
N GLY A 112 -4.58 19.45 13.08
CA GLY A 112 -5.30 20.42 12.26
C GLY A 112 -4.37 21.43 11.57
N ASP A 113 -3.06 21.18 11.50
CA ASP A 113 -2.09 22.04 10.82
C ASP A 113 -2.19 21.88 9.30
N LEU A 114 -3.20 22.52 8.74
CA LEU A 114 -3.48 22.49 7.30
C LEU A 114 -2.30 23.02 6.48
N ALA A 115 -1.64 24.08 6.94
CA ALA A 115 -0.54 24.67 6.19
C ALA A 115 0.64 23.71 6.03
N ALA A 116 1.02 23.02 7.11
CA ALA A 116 2.06 21.99 7.06
C ALA A 116 1.63 20.75 6.26
N ALA A 117 0.37 20.31 6.37
CA ALA A 117 -0.15 19.18 5.61
C ALA A 117 -0.12 19.46 4.09
N VAL A 118 -0.60 20.64 3.65
CA VAL A 118 -0.56 21.05 2.24
C VAL A 118 0.87 21.26 1.76
N GLY A 119 1.75 21.86 2.57
CA GLY A 119 3.17 21.98 2.25
C GLY A 119 3.85 20.64 1.98
N LEU A 120 3.54 19.63 2.81
CA LEU A 120 4.07 18.28 2.61
C LEU A 120 3.50 17.60 1.35
N LEU A 121 2.23 17.81 1.02
CA LEU A 121 1.64 17.35 -0.24
C LEU A 121 2.29 18.02 -1.46
N ASP A 122 2.65 19.30 -1.34
CA ASP A 122 3.39 20.01 -2.39
C ASP A 122 4.80 19.45 -2.59
N GLU A 123 5.52 19.15 -1.50
CA GLU A 123 6.82 18.45 -1.56
C GLU A 123 6.70 17.11 -2.32
N TYR A 124 5.66 16.31 -2.03
CA TYR A 124 5.44 15.04 -2.70
C TYR A 124 5.11 15.21 -4.18
N TYR A 125 4.25 16.16 -4.51
CA TYR A 125 3.88 16.46 -5.89
C TYR A 125 5.10 16.90 -6.71
N ASN A 126 5.93 17.81 -6.16
CA ASN A 126 7.14 18.29 -6.81
C ASN A 126 8.22 17.22 -6.93
N ALA A 127 8.23 16.23 -6.04
CA ALA A 127 9.06 15.03 -6.15
C ALA A 127 8.53 13.99 -7.15
N GLY A 128 7.44 14.31 -7.88
CA GLY A 128 6.84 13.42 -8.89
C GLY A 128 6.05 12.24 -8.31
N ARG A 129 5.67 12.30 -7.02
CA ARG A 129 4.84 11.25 -6.40
C ARG A 129 3.37 11.42 -6.80
N ASP A 130 2.69 10.31 -7.01
CA ASP A 130 1.24 10.31 -7.21
C ASP A 130 0.51 10.52 -5.88
N LEU A 131 -0.20 11.65 -5.74
CA LEU A 131 -0.92 11.99 -4.51
C LEU A 131 -2.04 11.00 -4.19
N ALA A 132 -2.64 10.35 -5.19
CA ALA A 132 -3.60 9.28 -4.94
C ALA A 132 -2.93 8.09 -4.24
N SER A 133 -1.72 7.71 -4.67
CA SER A 133 -0.94 6.67 -3.99
C SER A 133 -0.57 7.05 -2.55
N VAL A 134 -0.31 8.34 -2.27
CA VAL A 134 -0.06 8.83 -0.90
C VAL A 134 -1.28 8.60 -0.01
N TYR A 135 -2.49 8.94 -0.49
CA TYR A 135 -3.72 8.74 0.28
C TYR A 135 -4.12 7.27 0.40
N ASP A 136 -3.85 6.44 -0.60
CA ASP A 136 -4.06 4.99 -0.50
C ASP A 136 -3.19 4.37 0.60
N GLN A 137 -1.93 4.79 0.68
CA GLN A 137 -1.02 4.36 1.76
C GLN A 137 -1.44 4.90 3.13
N MET A 138 -1.97 6.14 3.19
CA MET A 138 -2.58 6.68 4.41
C MET A 138 -3.79 5.87 4.87
N LEU A 139 -4.60 5.37 3.93
CA LEU A 139 -5.73 4.50 4.26
C LEU A 139 -5.27 3.20 4.92
N GLY A 140 -4.18 2.60 4.41
CA GLY A 140 -3.53 1.45 5.03
C GLY A 140 -3.03 1.76 6.45
N LEU A 141 -2.37 2.91 6.65
CA LEU A 141 -1.90 3.36 7.95
C LEU A 141 -3.06 3.54 8.96
N ILE A 142 -4.15 4.18 8.54
CA ILE A 142 -5.33 4.40 9.38
C ILE A 142 -5.98 3.07 9.75
N ARG A 143 -6.09 2.14 8.82
CA ARG A 143 -6.62 0.78 9.08
C ARG A 143 -5.77 0.06 10.12
N ASP A 144 -4.46 0.10 9.99
CA ASP A 144 -3.55 -0.55 10.94
C ASP A 144 -3.59 0.13 12.33
N ALA A 145 -3.67 1.47 12.36
CA ALA A 145 -3.88 2.23 13.59
C ALA A 145 -5.19 1.83 14.31
N LEU A 146 -6.29 1.67 13.55
CA LEU A 146 -7.56 1.19 14.10
C LEU A 146 -7.45 -0.22 14.69
N LEU A 147 -6.77 -1.14 14.02
CA LEU A 147 -6.57 -2.50 14.51
C LEU A 147 -5.74 -2.52 15.80
N VAL A 148 -4.65 -1.77 15.83
CA VAL A 148 -3.81 -1.66 17.04
C VAL A 148 -4.57 -1.02 18.21
N LYS A 149 -5.44 -0.04 17.93
CA LYS A 149 -6.24 0.63 18.95
C LYS A 149 -7.39 -0.23 19.50
N THR A 150 -8.00 -1.05 18.66
CA THR A 150 -9.23 -1.80 19.02
C THR A 150 -8.98 -3.24 19.44
N SER A 151 -7.85 -3.83 19.06
CA SER A 151 -7.52 -5.22 19.37
C SER A 151 -6.06 -5.41 19.77
N LYS A 152 -5.78 -6.50 20.49
CA LYS A 152 -4.38 -6.97 20.70
C LYS A 152 -3.92 -7.68 19.42
N THR A 153 -3.72 -6.92 18.36
CA THR A 153 -3.45 -7.46 17.03
C THR A 153 -2.03 -7.99 16.93
N ASP A 154 -1.88 -9.17 16.35
CA ASP A 154 -0.59 -9.70 15.95
C ASP A 154 -0.02 -8.84 14.80
N VAL A 155 1.28 -8.54 14.84
CA VAL A 155 2.01 -7.75 13.84
C VAL A 155 1.85 -8.32 12.43
N SER A 156 1.63 -9.63 12.30
CA SER A 156 1.42 -10.32 11.02
C SER A 156 0.20 -9.87 10.24
N VAL A 157 -0.78 -9.23 10.89
CA VAL A 157 -2.04 -8.76 10.28
C VAL A 157 -1.93 -7.32 9.76
N LEU A 158 -0.85 -6.60 10.10
CA LEU A 158 -0.65 -5.23 9.64
C LEU A 158 -0.28 -5.20 8.15
N ILE A 159 -0.92 -4.29 7.40
CA ILE A 159 -0.68 -4.10 5.96
C ILE A 159 0.48 -3.13 5.73
N SER A 160 0.56 -2.08 6.56
CA SER A 160 1.59 -1.04 6.42
C SER A 160 2.95 -1.58 6.88
N PRO A 161 3.84 -1.93 5.95
CA PRO A 161 5.07 -2.66 6.26
C PRO A 161 6.07 -1.84 7.05
N ALA A 162 5.90 -0.54 7.03
CA ALA A 162 6.88 0.41 7.52
C ALA A 162 6.72 0.74 9.00
N TYR A 163 5.56 0.48 9.63
CA TYR A 163 5.27 1.00 10.96
C TYR A 163 5.32 -0.06 12.05
N SER A 164 6.02 0.26 13.15
CA SER A 164 5.97 -0.56 14.35
C SER A 164 4.64 -0.37 15.10
N VAL A 165 4.23 -1.37 15.88
CA VAL A 165 3.05 -1.26 16.75
C VAL A 165 3.17 -0.05 17.69
N LYS A 166 4.36 0.25 18.20
CA LYS A 166 4.61 1.42 19.06
C LYS A 166 4.35 2.74 18.32
N THR A 167 4.79 2.84 17.07
CA THR A 167 4.57 4.03 16.24
C THR A 167 3.09 4.24 15.99
N LEU A 168 2.36 3.16 15.68
CA LEU A 168 0.90 3.21 15.46
C LEU A 168 0.15 3.56 16.74
N GLN A 169 0.57 3.06 17.88
CA GLN A 169 0.00 3.42 19.19
C GLN A 169 0.19 4.91 19.47
N ALA A 170 1.40 5.45 19.28
CA ALA A 170 1.68 6.87 19.47
C ALA A 170 0.83 7.76 18.54
N LEU A 171 0.63 7.36 17.29
CA LEU A 171 -0.27 8.07 16.37
C LEU A 171 -1.71 8.08 16.89
N CYS A 172 -2.16 6.97 17.47
CA CYS A 172 -3.52 6.83 18.01
C CYS A 172 -3.77 7.62 19.30
N ASP A 173 -2.70 8.08 19.99
CA ASP A 173 -2.85 8.84 21.22
C ASP A 173 -3.53 10.19 20.93
N GLY A 174 -4.62 10.46 21.67
CA GLY A 174 -5.43 11.65 21.47
C GLY A 174 -6.42 11.60 20.29
N LEU A 175 -6.43 10.55 19.44
CA LEU A 175 -7.43 10.37 18.39
C LEU A 175 -8.52 9.38 18.81
N ALA A 176 -9.79 9.75 18.65
CA ALA A 176 -10.89 8.82 18.83
C ALA A 176 -10.97 7.81 17.67
N SER A 177 -11.43 6.58 17.92
CA SER A 177 -11.65 5.60 16.84
C SER A 177 -12.67 6.09 15.80
N SER A 178 -13.66 6.88 16.24
CA SER A 178 -14.63 7.54 15.35
C SER A 178 -13.97 8.50 14.37
N THR A 179 -12.95 9.26 14.80
CA THR A 179 -12.18 10.17 13.95
C THR A 179 -11.40 9.40 12.89
N LEU A 180 -10.71 8.32 13.28
CA LEU A 180 -9.99 7.45 12.32
C LEU A 180 -10.94 6.81 11.30
N ILE A 181 -12.13 6.39 11.73
CA ILE A 181 -13.17 5.86 10.82
C ILE A 181 -13.68 6.97 9.87
N ALA A 182 -13.90 8.18 10.37
CA ALA A 182 -14.29 9.30 9.52
C ALA A 182 -13.19 9.66 8.51
N TRP A 183 -11.94 9.67 8.93
CA TRP A 183 -10.79 9.86 8.03
C TRP A 183 -10.73 8.81 6.93
N SER A 184 -10.91 7.52 7.27
CA SER A 184 -10.90 6.45 6.25
C SER A 184 -11.98 6.65 5.18
N ARG A 185 -13.17 7.11 5.57
CA ARG A 185 -14.26 7.43 4.62
C ARG A 185 -13.92 8.60 3.72
N ILE A 186 -13.44 9.72 4.30
CA ILE A 186 -13.04 10.90 3.54
C ILE A 186 -11.96 10.56 2.52
N ILE A 187 -10.95 9.78 2.92
CA ILE A 187 -9.87 9.36 2.01
C ILE A 187 -10.44 8.46 0.90
N SER A 188 -11.27 7.48 1.22
CA SER A 188 -11.87 6.59 0.21
C SER A 188 -12.69 7.37 -0.81
N ASP A 189 -13.54 8.30 -0.35
CA ASP A 189 -14.35 9.16 -1.23
C ASP A 189 -13.45 10.05 -2.11
N SER A 190 -12.41 10.64 -1.52
CA SER A 190 -11.45 11.47 -2.27
C SER A 190 -10.64 10.68 -3.29
N LEU A 191 -10.26 9.43 -3.00
CA LEU A 191 -9.58 8.55 -3.95
C LEU A 191 -10.48 8.24 -5.16
N ASP A 192 -11.77 8.01 -4.94
CA ASP A 192 -12.72 7.80 -6.04
C ASP A 192 -12.89 9.07 -6.89
N HIS A 193 -12.94 10.23 -6.27
CA HIS A 193 -12.97 11.52 -6.98
C HIS A 193 -11.68 11.75 -7.77
N MET A 194 -10.49 11.48 -7.21
CA MET A 194 -9.22 11.64 -7.91
C MET A 194 -9.10 10.81 -9.19
N ARG A 195 -9.83 9.68 -9.31
CA ARG A 195 -9.84 8.86 -10.54
C ARG A 195 -10.43 9.60 -11.74
N THR A 196 -11.39 10.46 -11.51
CA THR A 196 -12.13 11.18 -12.55
C THR A 196 -11.87 12.69 -12.57
N ALA A 197 -11.20 13.23 -11.56
CA ALA A 197 -10.93 14.66 -11.43
C ALA A 197 -10.01 15.18 -12.53
N ALA A 198 -10.34 16.35 -13.09
CA ALA A 198 -9.48 17.07 -14.02
C ALA A 198 -8.17 17.54 -13.36
N ASN A 199 -8.21 17.85 -12.06
CA ASN A 199 -7.04 18.27 -11.27
C ASN A 199 -6.95 17.46 -9.98
N ARG A 200 -6.15 16.39 -10.02
CA ARG A 200 -5.94 15.49 -8.88
C ARG A 200 -5.28 16.18 -7.69
N ARG A 201 -4.43 17.18 -7.93
CA ARG A 201 -3.77 17.93 -6.87
C ARG A 201 -4.78 18.70 -6.02
N VAL A 202 -5.72 19.41 -6.67
CA VAL A 202 -6.77 20.16 -5.95
C VAL A 202 -7.62 19.22 -5.10
N GLU A 203 -8.00 18.05 -5.61
CA GLU A 203 -8.78 17.07 -4.83
C GLU A 203 -7.98 16.54 -3.64
N ALA A 204 -6.67 16.31 -3.80
CA ALA A 204 -5.78 15.91 -2.72
C ALA A 204 -5.68 16.98 -1.61
N GLU A 205 -5.55 18.25 -1.98
CA GLU A 205 -5.52 19.38 -1.04
C GLU A 205 -6.88 19.53 -0.32
N LEU A 206 -8.01 19.40 -1.04
CA LEU A 206 -9.35 19.40 -0.43
C LEU A 206 -9.56 18.23 0.54
N CYS A 207 -8.99 17.07 0.24
CA CYS A 207 -8.98 15.93 1.18
C CYS A 207 -8.28 16.32 2.49
N ALA A 208 -7.09 16.95 2.41
CA ALA A 208 -6.37 17.42 3.60
C ALA A 208 -7.19 18.43 4.41
N VAL A 209 -7.90 19.37 3.75
CA VAL A 209 -8.80 20.33 4.42
C VAL A 209 -9.88 19.60 5.23
N ARG A 210 -10.55 18.61 4.62
CA ARG A 210 -11.61 17.82 5.28
C ARG A 210 -11.06 17.01 6.46
N LEU A 211 -9.87 16.43 6.33
CA LEU A 211 -9.23 15.64 7.39
C LEU A 211 -8.80 16.51 8.57
N CYS A 212 -8.18 17.66 8.30
CA CYS A 212 -7.75 18.60 9.33
C CYS A 212 -8.94 19.14 10.15
N SER A 213 -10.08 19.42 9.51
CA SER A 213 -11.26 19.91 10.22
C SER A 213 -11.77 18.95 11.29
N LEU A 214 -11.64 17.63 11.06
CA LEU A 214 -12.03 16.60 12.04
C LEU A 214 -10.94 16.32 13.10
N GLY A 215 -9.68 16.57 12.79
CA GLY A 215 -8.56 16.44 13.73
C GLY A 215 -8.63 17.52 14.82
N ALA A 216 -8.91 18.75 14.44
CA ALA A 216 -9.01 19.89 15.36
C ALA A 216 -10.18 19.82 16.36
N ASP A 217 -11.28 19.15 16.00
CA ASP A 217 -12.47 19.00 16.85
C ASP A 217 -12.35 17.88 17.91
N SER A 218 -11.18 17.23 18.00
CA SER A 218 -10.94 16.09 18.89
C SER A 218 -10.31 16.48 20.25
N TYR A 219 -10.16 17.80 20.52
CA TYR A 219 -9.61 18.35 21.78
C TYR A 219 -10.66 19.08 22.61
#